data_805ac97fb643a91653885bfc2fe6c03d
#
_entry.id   805ac97fb643a91653885bfc2fe6c03d
#
_cell.length_a   1.000
_cell.length_b   1.000
_cell.length_c   1.000
_cell.angle_alpha   90.00
_cell.angle_beta   90.00
_cell.angle_gamma   90.00
#
_symmetry.space_group_name_H-M   'P 1'
#
loop_
_entity.id
_entity.type
_entity.pdbx_description
1 polymer ?
#
loop_
_entity_poly.entity_id
_entity_poly.type
_entity_poly.pdbx_seq_one_letter_code
_entity_poly.pdbx_strand_id
1 'polypeptide(L)'
;MSLSKQGHNEHHTHVGLPRRFALPPHNDHRPKALRPSVAFAPIAVPCAKAVPCALHLARAQFCDPLTPRPLLLSGCCLPLRAYVVSGGLPKRPPGAERSALGAQMAEATTADPTKDSGLSWNSHTYVDSVPDSLVRDDNLPGANMDMRRKFEANCRRAQNVICEAIEELDGASFREDAWTRPGGGGGISRVLSNGNVFEKAGCSLSVVYGTMPQEALASATTRGADRAAGYAPGERVPFFACGLSSVMHPRNPMAPTMHFNYRYFETDGGVWWFGGGSDLTPSYLFEEDVKHFHGTYKAVCDKHDAEFYPRFKKWADEYFYIKHRGETRGLGGIFFDGAPASRTAPSIRPPARPVSVAPCAHPPLPRADLNDRDPETIFAFSKECLDSVVPAYVPLVAKHKDDEYTQAQKEWQQMRRGRYVEFNLVYDRGTVFGLKTGGRIESILMSLPETARWEYSHEPAPGSPEADILDAFKNARDWC
;
A
#
# COMPACT_ATOMS: atom_id res chain seq x y z
N MET A 1 48.60 58.72 18.34
CA MET A 1 48.26 59.69 19.38
C MET A 1 47.08 59.14 20.14
N SER A 2 47.38 58.70 21.32
CA SER A 2 46.79 58.94 22.63
C SER A 2 45.48 58.17 22.84
N LEU A 3 45.52 57.01 23.50
CA LEU A 3 45.48 56.72 24.95
C LEU A 3 44.27 57.34 25.68
N SER A 4 43.36 56.51 26.17
CA SER A 4 43.12 56.46 27.62
C SER A 4 42.34 55.16 28.00
N LYS A 5 42.89 54.59 29.08
CA LYS A 5 42.41 53.46 29.90
C LYS A 5 41.34 53.95 30.88
N GLN A 6 40.50 53.00 31.32
CA GLN A 6 40.02 52.74 32.71
C GLN A 6 38.78 51.89 32.58
N GLY A 7 38.54 50.77 33.26
CA GLY A 7 39.04 50.22 34.48
C GLY A 7 37.88 49.64 35.28
N HIS A 8 37.91 48.29 35.58
CA HIS A 8 37.29 47.61 36.70
C HIS A 8 35.75 47.65 36.91
N ASN A 9 35.06 46.50 36.86
CA ASN A 9 34.66 45.82 38.11
C ASN A 9 34.10 44.44 37.85
N GLU A 10 34.69 43.47 38.55
CA GLU A 10 34.18 42.12 38.70
C GLU A 10 32.94 42.06 39.61
N HIS A 11 31.89 41.40 39.27
CA HIS A 11 30.96 40.87 40.24
C HIS A 11 30.72 39.38 39.92
N HIS A 12 31.37 38.53 40.71
CA HIS A 12 31.01 37.12 40.88
C HIS A 12 29.65 37.01 41.58
N THR A 13 28.67 36.41 40.93
CA THR A 13 27.50 35.83 41.61
C THR A 13 27.48 34.33 41.37
N HIS A 14 27.79 33.59 42.43
CA HIS A 14 27.54 32.17 42.58
C HIS A 14 26.04 31.91 42.56
N VAL A 15 25.56 31.10 41.60
CA VAL A 15 24.26 30.47 41.67
C VAL A 15 24.43 28.95 41.87
N GLY A 16 23.95 28.50 43.03
CA GLY A 16 24.11 27.14 43.52
C GLY A 16 23.28 26.13 42.72
N LEU A 17 23.87 24.94 42.59
CA LEU A 17 23.23 23.71 42.08
C LEU A 17 22.19 23.18 43.07
N PRO A 18 21.01 22.71 42.65
CA PRO A 18 20.09 22.01 43.54
C PRO A 18 20.53 20.59 43.85
N ARG A 19 20.36 20.22 45.10
CA ARG A 19 20.72 18.96 45.75
C ARG A 19 19.98 17.77 45.10
N ARG A 20 20.73 16.67 44.92
CA ARG A 20 20.21 15.33 44.62
C ARG A 20 19.35 14.85 45.79
N PHE A 21 18.10 14.45 45.49
CA PHE A 21 17.27 13.67 46.39
C PHE A 21 17.77 12.22 46.40
N ALA A 22 18.06 11.71 47.60
CA ALA A 22 18.39 10.33 47.85
C ALA A 22 17.10 9.52 47.96
N LEU A 23 17.02 8.37 47.29
CA LEU A 23 15.97 7.37 47.43
C LEU A 23 16.18 6.53 48.71
N PRO A 24 15.14 6.10 49.42
CA PRO A 24 15.25 5.23 50.59
C PRO A 24 15.49 3.78 50.18
N PRO A 25 16.04 2.91 51.11
CA PRO A 25 16.44 1.54 50.79
C PRO A 25 15.24 0.61 50.62
N HIS A 26 15.37 -0.30 49.64
CA HIS A 26 14.45 -1.40 49.35
C HIS A 26 14.42 -2.41 50.52
N ASN A 27 13.22 -2.64 51.06
CA ASN A 27 12.90 -3.75 51.90
C ASN A 27 12.53 -4.98 51.06
N ASP A 28 13.37 -6.01 51.21
CA ASP A 28 13.24 -7.33 50.57
C ASP A 28 12.24 -8.15 51.38
N HIS A 29 11.00 -8.28 50.93
CA HIS A 29 10.03 -9.26 51.42
C HIS A 29 9.52 -10.14 50.29
N ARG A 30 10.17 -11.28 50.09
CA ARG A 30 9.65 -12.41 49.29
C ARG A 30 8.55 -13.13 50.07
N PRO A 31 7.33 -13.31 49.52
CA PRO A 31 6.42 -14.31 50.07
C PRO A 31 6.68 -15.69 49.46
N LYS A 32 6.66 -16.66 50.38
CA LYS A 32 6.82 -18.09 50.10
C LYS A 32 5.74 -18.64 49.18
N ALA A 33 6.13 -19.47 48.22
CA ALA A 33 5.27 -20.26 47.38
C ALA A 33 4.38 -21.22 48.20
N LEU A 34 3.07 -21.14 48.02
CA LEU A 34 2.09 -22.17 48.35
C LEU A 34 1.51 -22.71 47.03
N ARG A 35 1.82 -23.99 46.75
CA ARG A 35 1.14 -24.74 45.68
C ARG A 35 -0.16 -25.31 46.26
N PRO A 36 -1.28 -25.27 45.55
CA PRO A 36 -2.31 -26.28 45.64
C PRO A 36 -2.31 -27.14 44.37
N SER A 37 -2.06 -28.42 44.57
CA SER A 37 -2.37 -29.48 43.63
C SER A 37 -3.88 -29.71 43.61
N VAL A 38 -4.53 -29.51 42.48
CA VAL A 38 -5.91 -29.97 42.27
C VAL A 38 -5.87 -31.00 41.14
N ALA A 39 -6.17 -32.23 41.52
CA ALA A 39 -6.34 -33.35 40.61
C ALA A 39 -7.72 -33.19 39.89
N PHE A 40 -7.71 -33.17 38.56
CA PHE A 40 -8.93 -33.32 37.77
C PHE A 40 -9.18 -34.81 37.47
N ALA A 41 -10.30 -35.31 37.94
CA ALA A 41 -10.87 -36.60 37.53
C ALA A 41 -11.66 -36.41 36.21
N PRO A 42 -11.65 -37.39 35.28
CA PRO A 42 -12.41 -37.28 34.04
C PRO A 42 -13.91 -37.57 34.29
N ILE A 43 -14.76 -36.65 33.88
CA ILE A 43 -16.21 -36.85 33.85
C ILE A 43 -16.57 -37.51 32.50
N ALA A 44 -17.10 -38.72 32.57
CA ALA A 44 -17.68 -39.45 31.46
C ALA A 44 -19.08 -38.85 31.11
N VAL A 45 -19.30 -38.50 29.85
CA VAL A 45 -20.60 -38.13 29.32
C VAL A 45 -21.27 -39.34 28.68
N PRO A 46 -22.53 -39.68 29.00
CA PRO A 46 -23.20 -40.82 28.41
C PRO A 46 -23.72 -40.53 26.99
N CYS A 47 -23.53 -41.49 26.12
CA CYS A 47 -24.02 -41.55 24.75
C CYS A 47 -25.55 -41.73 24.76
N ALA A 48 -26.29 -40.80 24.17
CA ALA A 48 -27.74 -40.91 23.96
C ALA A 48 -28.08 -41.38 22.56
N LYS A 49 -28.97 -42.31 22.53
CA LYS A 49 -29.52 -43.18 21.49
C LYS A 49 -30.01 -42.48 20.23
N ALA A 50 -29.77 -43.13 19.08
CA ALA A 50 -30.34 -42.87 17.77
C ALA A 50 -31.86 -43.15 17.73
N VAL A 51 -32.59 -42.28 17.06
CA VAL A 51 -34.02 -42.50 16.70
C VAL A 51 -34.11 -42.45 15.15
N PRO A 52 -34.77 -43.38 14.50
CA PRO A 52 -34.88 -43.42 13.05
C PRO A 52 -36.00 -42.51 12.54
N CYS A 53 -35.74 -41.79 11.45
CA CYS A 53 -36.74 -40.97 10.77
C CYS A 53 -37.39 -41.76 9.65
N ALA A 54 -38.74 -41.85 9.72
CA ALA A 54 -39.59 -42.53 8.73
C ALA A 54 -39.92 -41.60 7.56
N LEU A 55 -39.93 -42.19 6.36
CA LEU A 55 -40.44 -41.62 5.13
C LEU A 55 -41.94 -41.29 5.21
N HIS A 56 -42.32 -40.12 4.69
CA HIS A 56 -43.67 -39.89 4.21
C HIS A 56 -43.63 -39.34 2.77
N LEU A 57 -44.13 -40.19 1.85
CA LEU A 57 -44.52 -39.86 0.47
C LEU A 57 -45.91 -39.20 0.49
N ALA A 58 -46.06 -38.07 -0.16
CA ALA A 58 -47.37 -37.58 -0.61
C ALA A 58 -47.31 -37.18 -2.06
N ARG A 59 -48.11 -37.89 -2.86
CA ARG A 59 -48.46 -37.62 -4.25
C ARG A 59 -49.48 -36.49 -4.32
N ALA A 60 -49.35 -35.60 -5.32
CA ALA A 60 -50.52 -34.97 -5.93
C ALA A 60 -50.25 -34.70 -7.43
N GLN A 61 -51.24 -34.98 -8.22
CA GLN A 61 -51.30 -35.13 -9.67
C GLN A 61 -51.84 -33.88 -10.37
N PHE A 62 -51.60 -33.87 -11.72
CA PHE A 62 -52.35 -33.18 -12.82
C PHE A 62 -52.14 -31.69 -13.01
N CYS A 63 -51.70 -31.20 -14.17
CA CYS A 63 -52.26 -31.19 -15.54
C CYS A 63 -51.25 -30.65 -16.55
N ASP A 64 -51.11 -31.36 -17.67
CA ASP A 64 -50.62 -30.90 -18.96
C ASP A 64 -51.82 -30.45 -19.81
N PRO A 65 -51.74 -29.93 -21.06
CA PRO A 65 -50.62 -29.76 -22.00
C PRO A 65 -50.64 -28.45 -22.84
N LEU A 66 -49.56 -28.13 -23.56
CA LEU A 66 -49.58 -27.69 -24.97
C LEU A 66 -48.16 -27.42 -25.49
N THR A 67 -47.74 -28.27 -26.42
CA THR A 67 -46.57 -28.07 -27.31
C THR A 67 -46.90 -27.12 -28.47
N PRO A 68 -45.92 -26.51 -29.22
CA PRO A 68 -45.09 -27.28 -30.14
C PRO A 68 -43.65 -26.78 -30.44
N ARG A 69 -42.81 -27.77 -30.66
CA ARG A 69 -41.75 -28.00 -31.67
C ARG A 69 -40.51 -27.14 -31.82
N PRO A 70 -39.43 -27.69 -32.41
CA PRO A 70 -38.06 -27.56 -31.93
C PRO A 70 -37.14 -26.80 -32.90
N LEU A 71 -36.01 -26.33 -32.38
CA LEU A 71 -34.83 -25.99 -33.18
C LEU A 71 -33.60 -26.67 -32.61
N LEU A 72 -33.00 -27.51 -33.43
CA LEU A 72 -31.73 -28.21 -33.27
C LEU A 72 -30.57 -27.24 -33.13
N LEU A 73 -29.74 -27.41 -32.11
CA LEU A 73 -28.31 -27.10 -32.18
C LEU A 73 -27.55 -28.11 -31.30
N SER A 74 -26.75 -28.91 -31.99
CA SER A 74 -25.80 -29.89 -31.48
C SER A 74 -24.65 -29.24 -30.71
N GLY A 75 -24.35 -29.79 -29.53
CA GLY A 75 -23.17 -29.43 -28.77
C GLY A 75 -22.83 -30.54 -27.78
N CYS A 76 -21.78 -31.30 -28.08
CA CYS A 76 -21.26 -32.43 -27.32
C CYS A 76 -20.91 -32.10 -25.88
N CYS A 77 -21.61 -32.74 -24.94
CA CYS A 77 -21.11 -32.93 -23.57
C CYS A 77 -20.53 -34.35 -23.44
N LEU A 78 -19.24 -34.44 -23.13
CA LEU A 78 -18.59 -35.67 -22.69
C LEU A 78 -18.45 -35.66 -21.16
N PRO A 79 -18.76 -36.78 -20.47
CA PRO A 79 -18.63 -36.80 -19.00
C PRO A 79 -17.19 -37.10 -18.57
N LEU A 80 -16.67 -36.31 -17.64
CA LEU A 80 -15.42 -36.56 -16.92
C LEU A 80 -15.63 -37.77 -15.98
N ARG A 81 -15.02 -38.92 -16.32
CA ARG A 81 -14.77 -40.01 -15.39
C ARG A 81 -13.49 -39.75 -14.60
N ALA A 82 -13.61 -39.68 -13.31
CA ALA A 82 -12.47 -39.73 -12.40
C ALA A 82 -11.90 -41.15 -12.37
N TYR A 83 -10.64 -41.32 -12.74
CA TYR A 83 -9.85 -42.54 -12.48
C TYR A 83 -8.82 -42.22 -11.39
N VAL A 84 -8.95 -42.89 -10.25
CA VAL A 84 -7.89 -43.02 -9.26
C VAL A 84 -7.04 -44.22 -9.66
N VAL A 85 -5.78 -44.03 -10.01
CA VAL A 85 -4.79 -45.08 -10.21
C VAL A 85 -3.65 -44.88 -9.25
N SER A 86 -3.55 -45.76 -8.27
CA SER A 86 -2.35 -46.00 -7.46
C SER A 86 -1.43 -46.92 -8.26
N GLY A 87 -0.20 -46.50 -8.53
CA GLY A 87 0.78 -47.40 -9.17
C GLY A 87 2.09 -46.71 -9.52
N GLY A 88 3.15 -47.27 -9.05
CA GLY A 88 4.55 -46.91 -9.05
C GLY A 88 5.16 -46.33 -10.33
N LEU A 89 6.14 -45.51 -10.13
CA LEU A 89 7.01 -44.87 -11.13
C LEU A 89 7.86 -45.93 -11.90
N PRO A 90 7.80 -45.98 -13.23
CA PRO A 90 8.81 -46.69 -14.02
C PRO A 90 10.03 -45.81 -14.29
N LYS A 91 11.22 -46.44 -14.21
CA LYS A 91 12.53 -45.87 -14.51
C LYS A 91 12.62 -45.46 -16.00
N ARG A 92 13.14 -44.27 -16.27
CA ARG A 92 13.38 -43.73 -17.60
C ARG A 92 14.46 -44.50 -18.37
N PRO A 93 14.29 -44.81 -19.66
CA PRO A 93 15.37 -45.19 -20.54
C PRO A 93 16.16 -43.94 -21.01
N PRO A 94 17.47 -44.07 -21.31
CA PRO A 94 18.28 -42.96 -21.84
C PRO A 94 18.06 -42.82 -23.35
N GLY A 95 17.87 -41.58 -23.79
CA GLY A 95 17.91 -41.18 -25.20
C GLY A 95 16.54 -41.02 -25.89
N ALA A 96 15.91 -39.86 -25.69
CA ALA A 96 14.92 -39.36 -26.60
C ALA A 96 15.21 -37.89 -26.91
N GLU A 97 15.57 -37.61 -28.16
CA GLU A 97 15.74 -36.28 -28.70
C GLU A 97 14.46 -35.46 -28.51
N ARG A 98 14.59 -34.24 -28.00
CA ARG A 98 13.49 -33.28 -27.90
C ARG A 98 13.06 -32.90 -29.31
N SER A 99 11.83 -33.19 -29.68
CA SER A 99 11.23 -32.75 -30.94
C SER A 99 11.21 -31.22 -30.99
N ALA A 100 11.61 -30.65 -32.14
CA ALA A 100 11.72 -29.21 -32.41
C ALA A 100 10.38 -28.43 -32.21
N LEU A 101 9.25 -29.09 -32.04
CA LEU A 101 7.95 -28.47 -31.83
C LEU A 101 7.78 -27.91 -30.40
N GLY A 102 8.48 -28.45 -29.39
CA GLY A 102 8.46 -27.95 -28.02
C GLY A 102 9.29 -26.69 -27.82
N ALA A 103 10.28 -26.45 -28.67
CA ALA A 103 11.14 -25.27 -28.65
C ALA A 103 10.45 -24.01 -29.25
N GLN A 104 9.59 -24.22 -30.26
CA GLN A 104 8.86 -23.10 -30.90
C GLN A 104 7.68 -22.55 -30.06
N MET A 105 7.09 -23.34 -29.17
CA MET A 105 6.05 -22.81 -28.27
C MET A 105 6.63 -22.10 -27.03
N ALA A 106 7.92 -22.24 -26.74
CA ALA A 106 8.60 -21.51 -25.66
C ALA A 106 9.09 -20.12 -26.10
N GLU A 107 9.16 -19.84 -27.40
CA GLU A 107 9.61 -18.55 -27.96
C GLU A 107 8.51 -17.52 -28.17
N ALA A 108 7.24 -17.89 -28.01
CA ALA A 108 6.10 -16.98 -28.11
C ALA A 108 5.70 -16.33 -26.76
N THR A 109 6.49 -16.50 -25.71
CA THR A 109 6.30 -15.76 -24.46
C THR A 109 6.91 -14.38 -24.60
N THR A 110 6.05 -13.39 -24.87
CA THR A 110 6.17 -11.97 -24.50
C THR A 110 7.59 -11.50 -24.22
N ALA A 111 8.18 -10.77 -25.14
CA ALA A 111 9.45 -10.09 -24.92
C ALA A 111 9.40 -9.37 -23.57
N ASP A 112 10.23 -9.81 -22.62
CA ASP A 112 10.38 -9.18 -21.32
C ASP A 112 10.83 -7.73 -21.59
N PRO A 113 10.03 -6.71 -21.24
CA PRO A 113 10.36 -5.31 -21.54
C PRO A 113 11.63 -4.85 -20.82
N THR A 114 12.19 -5.67 -19.91
CA THR A 114 13.43 -5.37 -19.19
C THR A 114 14.68 -5.95 -19.88
N LYS A 115 14.54 -6.84 -20.88
CA LYS A 115 15.69 -7.51 -21.53
C LYS A 115 16.66 -6.53 -22.19
N ASP A 116 16.19 -5.42 -22.73
CA ASP A 116 17.03 -4.42 -23.37
C ASP A 116 17.81 -3.53 -22.39
N SER A 117 17.42 -3.52 -21.10
CA SER A 117 18.10 -2.74 -20.05
C SER A 117 19.07 -3.57 -19.21
N GLY A 118 19.15 -4.88 -19.41
CA GLY A 118 19.88 -5.80 -18.54
C GLY A 118 19.25 -5.97 -17.16
N LEU A 119 18.06 -5.39 -16.94
CA LEU A 119 17.32 -5.45 -15.69
C LEU A 119 16.30 -6.58 -15.75
N SER A 120 16.30 -7.43 -14.76
CA SER A 120 15.25 -8.41 -14.51
C SER A 120 14.83 -8.35 -13.05
N TRP A 121 13.64 -8.89 -12.72
CA TRP A 121 13.17 -8.98 -11.34
C TRP A 121 14.13 -9.73 -10.40
N ASN A 122 15.04 -10.53 -10.94
CA ASN A 122 16.03 -11.34 -10.22
C ASN A 122 17.45 -10.74 -10.24
N SER A 123 17.64 -9.54 -10.79
CA SER A 123 18.96 -8.90 -10.89
C SER A 123 19.35 -8.05 -9.67
N HIS A 124 18.48 -7.98 -8.65
CA HIS A 124 18.74 -7.26 -7.41
C HIS A 124 19.73 -8.06 -6.54
N THR A 125 20.73 -7.36 -6.02
CA THR A 125 21.75 -7.95 -5.15
C THR A 125 21.53 -7.50 -3.73
N TYR A 126 21.44 -8.44 -2.80
CA TYR A 126 21.47 -8.17 -1.36
C TYR A 126 22.83 -7.56 -0.99
N VAL A 127 22.83 -6.61 -0.06
CA VAL A 127 24.02 -5.99 0.50
C VAL A 127 23.97 -6.03 2.02
N ASP A 128 25.11 -6.39 2.65
CA ASP A 128 25.20 -6.51 4.12
C ASP A 128 25.20 -5.13 4.80
N SER A 129 25.62 -4.09 4.10
CA SER A 129 25.61 -2.72 4.57
C SER A 129 24.97 -1.80 3.53
N VAL A 130 24.05 -0.96 3.97
CA VAL A 130 23.42 0.04 3.12
C VAL A 130 24.43 1.16 2.86
N PRO A 131 24.66 1.57 1.60
CA PRO A 131 25.43 2.77 1.30
C PRO A 131 24.83 4.01 1.98
N ASP A 132 25.67 4.98 2.35
CA ASP A 132 25.23 6.25 2.95
C ASP A 132 24.22 6.98 2.07
N SER A 133 24.35 6.84 0.76
CA SER A 133 23.35 7.28 -0.21
C SER A 133 23.25 6.28 -1.38
N LEU A 134 22.03 6.02 -1.83
CA LEU A 134 21.73 5.27 -3.04
C LEU A 134 21.69 6.18 -4.28
N VAL A 135 21.66 7.50 -4.06
CA VAL A 135 21.76 8.50 -5.14
C VAL A 135 23.22 8.58 -5.59
N ARG A 136 23.45 8.33 -6.87
CA ARG A 136 24.75 8.56 -7.52
C ARG A 136 24.63 9.72 -8.49
N ASP A 137 25.77 10.33 -8.77
CA ASP A 137 25.84 11.32 -9.84
C ASP A 137 25.56 10.62 -11.16
N ASP A 138 24.59 11.12 -11.88
CA ASP A 138 24.27 10.69 -13.24
C ASP A 138 24.24 11.90 -14.18
N ASN A 139 24.32 11.62 -15.46
CA ASN A 139 24.34 12.66 -16.49
C ASN A 139 22.93 13.02 -16.98
N LEU A 140 21.89 12.81 -16.17
CA LEU A 140 20.54 13.17 -16.55
C LEU A 140 20.44 14.69 -16.74
N PRO A 141 20.17 15.19 -17.94
CA PRO A 141 20.11 16.63 -18.19
C PRO A 141 19.05 17.31 -17.32
N GLY A 142 19.45 18.37 -16.61
CA GLY A 142 18.55 19.12 -15.73
C GLY A 142 18.27 18.45 -14.37
N ALA A 143 19.02 17.41 -13.99
CA ALA A 143 18.88 16.74 -12.70
C ALA A 143 19.07 17.70 -11.53
N ASN A 144 18.17 17.64 -10.53
CA ASN A 144 18.31 18.36 -9.28
C ASN A 144 18.93 17.45 -8.21
N MET A 145 20.25 17.36 -8.22
CA MET A 145 21.00 16.46 -7.33
C MET A 145 20.80 16.79 -5.85
N ASP A 146 20.66 18.07 -5.50
CA ASP A 146 20.40 18.47 -4.12
C ASP A 146 19.04 17.99 -3.64
N MET A 147 18.01 18.11 -4.47
CA MET A 147 16.66 17.62 -4.14
C MET A 147 16.64 16.10 -4.05
N ARG A 148 17.33 15.38 -4.95
CA ARG A 148 17.43 13.92 -4.89
C ARG A 148 17.99 13.44 -3.55
N ARG A 149 19.16 14.00 -3.14
CA ARG A 149 19.81 13.65 -1.87
C ARG A 149 18.97 14.07 -0.67
N LYS A 150 18.38 15.25 -0.72
CA LYS A 150 17.52 15.79 0.34
C LYS A 150 16.27 14.93 0.55
N PHE A 151 15.64 14.48 -0.54
CA PHE A 151 14.46 13.64 -0.47
C PHE A 151 14.80 12.23 0.04
N GLU A 152 15.90 11.61 -0.43
CA GLU A 152 16.39 10.33 0.09
C GLU A 152 16.68 10.42 1.59
N ALA A 153 17.42 11.44 2.05
CA ALA A 153 17.74 11.64 3.45
C ALA A 153 16.49 11.76 4.31
N ASN A 154 15.47 12.50 3.83
CA ASN A 154 14.18 12.58 4.51
C ASN A 154 13.44 11.24 4.57
N CYS A 155 13.44 10.44 3.50
CA CYS A 155 12.85 9.12 3.48
C CYS A 155 13.55 8.16 4.46
N ARG A 156 14.88 8.18 4.54
CA ARG A 156 15.66 7.37 5.51
C ARG A 156 15.32 7.76 6.95
N ARG A 157 15.28 9.06 7.24
CA ARG A 157 14.88 9.56 8.56
C ARG A 157 13.46 9.10 8.91
N ALA A 158 12.51 9.29 8.00
CA ALA A 158 11.12 8.92 8.21
C ALA A 158 10.95 7.40 8.39
N GLN A 159 11.68 6.58 7.61
CA GLN A 159 11.68 5.13 7.76
C GLN A 159 12.11 4.72 9.17
N ASN A 160 13.18 5.32 9.71
CA ASN A 160 13.66 5.04 11.06
C ASN A 160 12.59 5.39 12.10
N VAL A 161 12.09 6.62 12.10
CA VAL A 161 11.10 7.12 13.07
C VAL A 161 9.81 6.28 13.05
N ILE A 162 9.33 5.93 11.86
CA ILE A 162 8.10 5.14 11.71
C ILE A 162 8.32 3.70 12.18
N CYS A 163 9.42 3.05 11.76
CA CYS A 163 9.70 1.68 12.17
C CYS A 163 9.93 1.58 13.69
N GLU A 164 10.67 2.50 14.29
CA GLU A 164 10.88 2.58 15.74
C GLU A 164 9.55 2.69 16.50
N ALA A 165 8.64 3.58 16.07
CA ALA A 165 7.33 3.73 16.69
C ALA A 165 6.45 2.47 16.56
N ILE A 166 6.56 1.75 15.45
CA ILE A 166 5.84 0.48 15.25
C ILE A 166 6.45 -0.65 16.07
N GLU A 167 7.79 -0.73 16.18
CA GLU A 167 8.48 -1.70 17.03
C GLU A 167 8.16 -1.49 18.51
N GLU A 168 8.10 -0.22 18.95
CA GLU A 168 7.70 0.11 20.32
C GLU A 168 6.26 -0.34 20.62
N LEU A 169 5.33 -0.16 19.67
CA LEU A 169 3.94 -0.57 19.82
C LEU A 169 3.76 -2.09 19.76
N ASP A 170 4.49 -2.78 18.89
CA ASP A 170 4.37 -4.22 18.64
C ASP A 170 5.17 -5.06 19.62
N GLY A 171 6.36 -4.62 20.02
CA GLY A 171 7.34 -5.38 20.79
C GLY A 171 8.19 -6.34 19.96
N ALA A 172 7.99 -6.43 18.65
CA ALA A 172 8.82 -7.19 17.71
C ALA A 172 9.55 -6.24 16.75
N SER A 173 10.70 -6.68 16.21
CA SER A 173 11.54 -5.86 15.34
C SER A 173 11.31 -6.15 13.86
N PHE A 174 11.50 -5.13 13.04
CA PHE A 174 11.55 -5.27 11.59
C PHE A 174 12.80 -6.03 11.15
N ARG A 175 12.61 -6.95 10.22
CA ARG A 175 13.71 -7.48 9.43
C ARG A 175 14.08 -6.46 8.36
N GLU A 176 15.33 -6.00 8.36
CA GLU A 176 15.86 -5.15 7.31
C GLU A 176 16.46 -5.98 6.18
N ASP A 177 16.20 -5.55 4.96
CA ASP A 177 16.70 -6.15 3.73
C ASP A 177 17.14 -5.03 2.78
N ALA A 178 18.45 -4.82 2.70
CA ALA A 178 19.07 -3.82 1.84
C ALA A 178 19.50 -4.45 0.51
N TRP A 179 19.28 -3.74 -0.58
CA TRP A 179 19.54 -4.25 -1.92
C TRP A 179 19.97 -3.15 -2.89
N THR A 180 20.75 -3.54 -3.88
CA THR A 180 21.12 -2.70 -5.00
C THR A 180 20.68 -3.33 -6.32
N ARG A 181 20.61 -2.52 -7.39
CA ARG A 181 20.26 -2.99 -8.73
C ARG A 181 21.31 -2.58 -9.77
N PRO A 182 21.59 -3.45 -10.79
CA PRO A 182 22.61 -3.17 -11.81
C PRO A 182 22.33 -1.91 -12.63
N GLY A 183 21.05 -1.58 -12.87
CA GLY A 183 20.64 -0.41 -13.64
C GLY A 183 20.76 0.92 -12.91
N GLY A 184 21.10 0.89 -11.62
CA GLY A 184 21.26 2.06 -10.78
C GLY A 184 20.22 2.17 -9.67
N GLY A 185 20.71 2.55 -8.48
CA GLY A 185 19.90 2.67 -7.26
C GLY A 185 19.82 1.38 -6.46
N GLY A 186 18.82 1.30 -5.60
CA GLY A 186 18.59 0.22 -4.66
C GLY A 186 17.45 0.55 -3.71
N GLY A 187 17.45 -0.07 -2.54
CA GLY A 187 16.46 0.20 -1.52
C GLY A 187 16.77 -0.45 -0.19
N ILE A 188 15.95 -0.11 0.79
CA ILE A 188 15.94 -0.67 2.14
C ILE A 188 14.49 -1.07 2.44
N SER A 189 14.24 -2.37 2.44
CA SER A 189 12.92 -2.90 2.80
C SER A 189 12.96 -3.37 4.24
N ARG A 190 12.07 -2.85 5.07
CA ARG A 190 11.85 -3.31 6.44
C ARG A 190 10.51 -4.01 6.51
N VAL A 191 10.50 -5.26 6.95
CA VAL A 191 9.29 -6.09 7.03
C VAL A 191 9.20 -6.73 8.39
N LEU A 192 8.11 -6.47 9.11
CA LEU A 192 7.71 -7.15 10.32
C LEU A 192 6.62 -8.15 9.96
N SER A 193 6.81 -9.41 10.32
CA SER A 193 5.84 -10.48 10.09
C SER A 193 5.59 -11.22 11.39
N ASN A 194 4.35 -11.61 11.62
CA ASN A 194 3.93 -12.35 12.82
C ASN A 194 4.23 -11.63 14.15
N GLY A 195 4.17 -10.29 14.16
CA GLY A 195 4.28 -9.48 15.36
C GLY A 195 3.11 -9.67 16.33
N ASN A 196 3.18 -9.07 17.50
CA ASN A 196 2.13 -9.17 18.51
C ASN A 196 0.89 -8.36 18.12
N VAL A 197 1.10 -7.16 17.56
CA VAL A 197 0.07 -6.22 17.13
C VAL A 197 -0.15 -6.29 15.62
N PHE A 198 0.92 -6.37 14.84
CA PHE A 198 0.85 -6.44 13.38
C PHE A 198 1.05 -7.86 12.87
N GLU A 199 0.09 -8.36 12.12
CA GLU A 199 0.23 -9.61 11.38
C GLU A 199 1.31 -9.45 10.31
N LYS A 200 1.32 -8.30 9.64
CA LYS A 200 2.37 -7.88 8.72
C LYS A 200 2.46 -6.37 8.65
N ALA A 201 3.66 -5.83 8.70
CA ALA A 201 3.93 -4.42 8.42
C ALA A 201 5.15 -4.33 7.50
N GLY A 202 5.11 -3.42 6.55
CA GLY A 202 6.22 -3.20 5.64
C GLY A 202 6.48 -1.72 5.43
N CYS A 203 7.75 -1.29 5.48
CA CYS A 203 8.18 0.07 5.19
C CYS A 203 9.41 0.01 4.28
N SER A 204 9.29 0.47 3.03
CA SER A 204 10.34 0.32 2.00
C SER A 204 10.74 1.64 1.40
N LEU A 205 12.01 1.97 1.54
CA LEU A 205 12.68 3.00 0.77
C LEU A 205 13.16 2.41 -0.56
N SER A 206 12.91 3.11 -1.65
CA SER A 206 13.42 2.78 -2.98
C SER A 206 14.01 4.02 -3.65
N VAL A 207 15.22 3.90 -4.19
CA VAL A 207 15.87 4.88 -5.06
C VAL A 207 16.22 4.17 -6.35
N VAL A 208 15.59 4.59 -7.46
CA VAL A 208 15.66 3.88 -8.74
C VAL A 208 15.89 4.88 -9.86
N TYR A 209 16.85 4.63 -10.71
CA TYR A 209 17.14 5.45 -11.88
C TYR A 209 17.66 4.61 -13.05
N GLY A 210 17.72 5.22 -14.23
CA GLY A 210 18.08 4.60 -15.48
C GLY A 210 17.15 5.01 -16.61
N THR A 211 16.75 4.09 -17.47
CA THR A 211 15.79 4.35 -18.54
C THR A 211 14.59 3.42 -18.42
N MET A 212 13.41 3.90 -18.80
CA MET A 212 12.17 3.12 -18.78
C MET A 212 11.43 3.17 -20.13
N PRO A 213 10.60 2.17 -20.46
CA PRO A 213 9.66 2.27 -21.58
C PRO A 213 8.66 3.40 -21.38
N GLN A 214 8.17 4.00 -22.48
CA GLN A 214 7.16 5.06 -22.42
C GLN A 214 5.87 4.63 -21.70
N GLU A 215 5.46 3.37 -21.84
CA GLU A 215 4.30 2.80 -21.16
C GLU A 215 4.46 2.75 -19.64
N ALA A 216 5.70 2.59 -19.16
CA ALA A 216 5.99 2.65 -17.72
C ALA A 216 5.82 4.10 -17.21
N LEU A 217 6.31 5.09 -17.94
CA LEU A 217 6.09 6.51 -17.62
C LEU A 217 4.60 6.85 -17.64
N ALA A 218 3.84 6.38 -18.63
CA ALA A 218 2.40 6.56 -18.70
C ALA A 218 1.66 5.97 -17.47
N SER A 219 2.21 4.93 -16.86
CA SER A 219 1.67 4.31 -15.64
C SER A 219 2.12 5.01 -14.35
N ALA A 220 3.28 5.67 -14.35
CA ALA A 220 3.90 6.25 -13.16
C ALA A 220 3.12 7.47 -12.61
N THR A 221 2.39 8.17 -13.45
CA THR A 221 1.71 9.41 -13.11
C THR A 221 0.44 9.60 -13.93
N THR A 222 -0.50 10.42 -13.44
CA THR A 222 -1.74 10.75 -14.15
C THR A 222 -1.52 11.43 -15.49
N ARG A 223 -0.37 12.06 -15.70
CA ARG A 223 0.03 12.74 -16.96
C ARG A 223 1.20 12.06 -17.65
N GLY A 224 1.44 10.80 -17.34
CA GLY A 224 2.55 10.06 -17.92
C GLY A 224 2.50 9.97 -19.44
N ALA A 225 1.31 9.87 -20.02
CA ALA A 225 1.13 9.90 -21.48
C ALA A 225 1.58 11.24 -22.10
N ASP A 226 1.23 12.39 -21.49
CA ASP A 226 1.63 13.72 -21.95
C ASP A 226 3.17 13.88 -21.85
N ARG A 227 3.76 13.34 -20.78
CA ARG A 227 5.21 13.38 -20.57
C ARG A 227 5.98 12.49 -21.53
N ALA A 228 5.38 11.37 -21.93
CA ALA A 228 5.95 10.48 -22.93
C ALA A 228 5.83 11.01 -24.35
N ALA A 229 4.95 11.98 -24.65
CA ALA A 229 4.71 12.53 -25.98
C ALA A 229 5.93 13.26 -26.57
N GLY A 230 6.91 13.64 -25.75
CA GLY A 230 8.16 14.27 -26.21
C GLY A 230 9.21 13.30 -26.77
N TYR A 231 8.98 11.99 -26.68
CA TYR A 231 9.92 10.94 -27.10
C TYR A 231 9.43 10.23 -28.36
N ALA A 232 10.34 9.80 -29.22
CA ALA A 232 9.98 9.03 -30.41
C ALA A 232 9.40 7.67 -30.02
N PRO A 233 8.51 7.06 -30.81
CA PRO A 233 7.96 5.74 -30.53
C PRO A 233 9.06 4.68 -30.31
N GLY A 234 9.04 3.99 -29.16
CA GLY A 234 10.05 3.00 -28.79
C GLY A 234 11.30 3.58 -28.12
N GLU A 235 11.46 4.90 -28.07
CA GLU A 235 12.54 5.54 -27.31
C GLU A 235 12.33 5.34 -25.81
N ARG A 236 13.43 5.08 -25.08
CA ARG A 236 13.40 4.91 -23.63
C ARG A 236 13.61 6.25 -22.93
N VAL A 237 12.82 6.49 -21.90
CA VAL A 237 12.82 7.74 -21.13
C VAL A 237 13.78 7.61 -19.95
N PRO A 238 14.81 8.47 -19.87
CA PRO A 238 15.66 8.57 -18.68
C PRO A 238 14.84 9.05 -17.47
N PHE A 239 15.07 8.44 -16.30
CA PHE A 239 14.32 8.78 -15.10
C PHE A 239 15.12 8.61 -13.82
N PHE A 240 14.70 9.32 -12.79
CA PHE A 240 15.02 9.11 -11.40
C PHE A 240 13.72 9.06 -10.57
N ALA A 241 13.65 8.13 -9.62
CA ALA A 241 12.55 8.04 -8.67
C ALA A 241 13.09 7.69 -7.28
N CYS A 242 12.64 8.42 -6.27
CA CYS A 242 12.92 8.13 -4.86
C CYS A 242 11.60 8.17 -4.10
N GLY A 243 11.36 7.19 -3.23
CA GLY A 243 10.13 7.14 -2.45
C GLY A 243 10.21 6.22 -1.24
N LEU A 244 9.36 6.53 -0.26
CA LEU A 244 9.08 5.70 0.90
C LEU A 244 7.63 5.25 0.86
N SER A 245 7.41 3.94 0.91
CA SER A 245 6.09 3.31 0.89
C SER A 245 5.92 2.38 2.07
N SER A 246 4.72 2.31 2.62
CA SER A 246 4.41 1.43 3.74
C SER A 246 2.98 0.93 3.68
N VAL A 247 2.78 -0.29 4.15
CA VAL A 247 1.46 -0.84 4.49
C VAL A 247 1.57 -1.59 5.81
N MET A 248 0.61 -1.37 6.69
CA MET A 248 0.57 -1.94 8.03
C MET A 248 -0.76 -2.67 8.23
N HIS A 249 -0.71 -3.98 8.45
CA HIS A 249 -1.86 -4.87 8.63
C HIS A 249 -1.96 -5.35 10.09
N PRO A 250 -2.76 -4.69 10.95
CA PRO A 250 -2.94 -5.12 12.34
C PRO A 250 -3.62 -6.49 12.45
N ARG A 251 -3.30 -7.24 13.51
CA ARG A 251 -4.00 -8.51 13.81
C ARG A 251 -5.44 -8.31 14.16
N ASN A 252 -5.69 -7.32 15.05
CA ASN A 252 -7.02 -7.05 15.55
C ASN A 252 -7.89 -6.44 14.43
N PRO A 253 -9.08 -6.99 14.15
CA PRO A 253 -9.99 -6.44 13.14
C PRO A 253 -10.53 -5.04 13.50
N MET A 254 -10.47 -4.63 14.76
CA MET A 254 -10.88 -3.29 15.19
C MET A 254 -9.82 -2.22 14.84
N ALA A 255 -8.54 -2.60 14.79
CA ALA A 255 -7.47 -1.71 14.40
C ALA A 255 -7.40 -1.57 12.87
N PRO A 256 -7.29 -0.34 12.34
CA PRO A 256 -7.31 -0.10 10.90
C PRO A 256 -5.98 -0.43 10.22
N THR A 257 -6.04 -0.86 8.96
CA THR A 257 -4.89 -0.89 8.05
C THR A 257 -4.59 0.53 7.57
N MET A 258 -3.33 0.89 7.47
CA MET A 258 -2.86 2.14 6.86
C MET A 258 -1.90 1.85 5.72
N HIS A 259 -2.02 2.65 4.67
CA HIS A 259 -1.05 2.76 3.58
C HIS A 259 -0.56 4.19 3.49
N PHE A 260 0.72 4.38 3.19
CA PHE A 260 1.23 5.63 2.68
C PHE A 260 2.28 5.40 1.60
N ASN A 261 2.44 6.39 0.72
CA ASN A 261 3.53 6.47 -0.25
C ASN A 261 3.84 7.94 -0.51
N TYR A 262 5.11 8.33 -0.35
CA TYR A 262 5.59 9.66 -0.71
C TYR A 262 6.80 9.50 -1.60
N ARG A 263 6.80 10.20 -2.76
CA ARG A 263 7.79 10.02 -3.81
C ARG A 263 8.17 11.32 -4.49
N TYR A 264 9.42 11.38 -4.91
CA TYR A 264 9.97 12.38 -5.81
C TYR A 264 10.41 11.71 -7.10
N PHE A 265 10.12 12.35 -8.22
CA PHE A 265 10.37 11.82 -9.56
C PHE A 265 11.00 12.88 -10.45
N GLU A 266 11.93 12.48 -11.33
CA GLU A 266 12.47 13.31 -12.39
C GLU A 266 12.52 12.53 -13.71
N THR A 267 12.40 13.26 -14.81
CA THR A 267 12.83 12.83 -16.14
C THR A 267 13.83 13.85 -16.69
N ASP A 268 14.47 13.54 -17.81
CA ASP A 268 15.39 14.49 -18.47
C ASP A 268 14.73 15.83 -18.81
N GLY A 269 15.55 16.84 -19.15
CA GLY A 269 15.08 18.18 -19.45
C GLY A 269 14.58 18.98 -18.23
N GLY A 270 14.89 18.53 -17.00
CA GLY A 270 14.54 19.22 -15.77
C GLY A 270 13.04 19.08 -15.40
N VAL A 271 12.36 18.07 -15.92
CA VAL A 271 10.97 17.75 -15.55
C VAL A 271 10.96 16.95 -14.25
N TRP A 272 10.27 17.44 -13.25
CA TRP A 272 10.17 16.81 -11.94
C TRP A 272 8.74 16.87 -11.39
N TRP A 273 8.44 16.01 -10.42
CA TRP A 273 7.19 16.09 -9.65
C TRP A 273 7.27 15.31 -8.34
N PHE A 274 6.45 15.74 -7.39
CA PHE A 274 6.16 14.98 -6.19
C PHE A 274 4.83 14.27 -6.32
N GLY A 275 4.70 13.15 -5.67
CA GLY A 275 3.46 12.44 -5.51
C GLY A 275 3.41 11.77 -4.16
N GLY A 276 2.23 11.51 -3.67
CA GLY A 276 2.10 10.84 -2.41
C GLY A 276 0.67 10.73 -1.92
N GLY A 277 0.55 10.20 -0.72
CA GLY A 277 -0.70 10.09 -0.02
C GLY A 277 -0.60 9.15 1.17
N SER A 278 -1.59 9.27 2.02
CA SER A 278 -1.83 8.38 3.14
C SER A 278 -3.31 8.07 3.19
N ASP A 279 -3.68 6.80 3.36
CA ASP A 279 -5.06 6.36 3.42
C ASP A 279 -5.30 5.31 4.48
N LEU A 280 -6.52 5.33 5.05
CA LEU A 280 -6.97 4.47 6.12
C LEU A 280 -7.96 3.42 5.59
N THR A 281 -7.72 2.15 5.92
CA THR A 281 -8.58 1.03 5.53
C THR A 281 -9.01 0.25 6.77
N PRO A 282 -10.04 0.69 7.50
CA PRO A 282 -10.59 -0.04 8.64
C PRO A 282 -11.49 -1.19 8.20
N SER A 283 -11.68 -2.19 9.07
CA SER A 283 -12.68 -3.25 8.88
C SER A 283 -14.00 -2.93 9.57
N TYR A 284 -13.97 -2.05 10.58
CA TYR A 284 -15.11 -1.53 11.31
C TYR A 284 -15.05 -0.01 11.40
N LEU A 285 -16.21 0.64 11.40
CA LEU A 285 -16.30 2.09 11.40
C LEU A 285 -16.27 2.63 12.84
N PHE A 286 -15.17 3.30 13.17
CA PHE A 286 -15.04 4.16 14.34
C PHE A 286 -14.86 5.60 13.85
N GLU A 287 -15.95 6.38 13.86
CA GLU A 287 -15.92 7.73 13.26
C GLU A 287 -14.87 8.65 13.88
N GLU A 288 -14.64 8.52 15.20
CA GLU A 288 -13.63 9.31 15.90
C GLU A 288 -12.23 9.05 15.37
N ASP A 289 -11.91 7.80 15.07
CA ASP A 289 -10.60 7.40 14.52
C ASP A 289 -10.42 7.93 13.11
N VAL A 290 -11.47 7.85 12.30
CA VAL A 290 -11.46 8.40 10.94
C VAL A 290 -11.30 9.92 10.99
N LYS A 291 -12.01 10.60 11.87
CA LYS A 291 -11.88 12.06 12.07
C LYS A 291 -10.49 12.45 12.57
N HIS A 292 -9.90 11.68 13.49
CA HIS A 292 -8.52 11.91 13.94
C HIS A 292 -7.53 11.80 12.78
N PHE A 293 -7.63 10.72 11.99
CA PHE A 293 -6.74 10.48 10.85
C PHE A 293 -6.86 11.61 9.80
N HIS A 294 -8.07 11.89 9.36
CA HIS A 294 -8.34 12.93 8.38
C HIS A 294 -7.99 14.33 8.92
N GLY A 295 -8.31 14.63 10.17
CA GLY A 295 -8.00 15.89 10.83
C GLY A 295 -6.50 16.16 10.93
N THR A 296 -5.70 15.12 11.19
CA THR A 296 -4.23 15.22 11.20
C THR A 296 -3.69 15.64 9.84
N TYR A 297 -4.11 14.98 8.75
CA TYR A 297 -3.66 15.35 7.40
C TYR A 297 -4.27 16.65 6.91
N LYS A 298 -5.51 16.97 7.32
CA LYS A 298 -6.12 18.27 7.04
C LYS A 298 -5.31 19.42 7.63
N ALA A 299 -4.87 19.27 8.89
CA ALA A 299 -4.05 20.30 9.54
C ALA A 299 -2.73 20.55 8.80
N VAL A 300 -2.09 19.50 8.27
CA VAL A 300 -0.90 19.67 7.42
C VAL A 300 -1.26 20.37 6.11
N CYS A 301 -2.32 19.93 5.45
CA CYS A 301 -2.76 20.55 4.20
C CYS A 301 -3.07 22.04 4.38
N ASP A 302 -3.88 22.40 5.37
CA ASP A 302 -4.32 23.77 5.65
C ASP A 302 -3.15 24.72 5.95
N LYS A 303 -2.08 24.20 6.56
CA LYS A 303 -0.86 24.97 6.83
C LYS A 303 -0.14 25.40 5.56
N HIS A 304 -0.21 24.60 4.50
CA HIS A 304 0.43 24.87 3.21
C HIS A 304 -0.52 25.53 2.20
N ASP A 305 -1.78 25.05 2.14
CA ASP A 305 -2.84 25.63 1.31
C ASP A 305 -4.20 25.03 1.73
N ALA A 306 -5.17 25.90 1.99
CA ALA A 306 -6.53 25.49 2.39
C ALA A 306 -7.25 24.63 1.34
N GLU A 307 -6.89 24.77 0.04
CA GLU A 307 -7.45 23.98 -1.04
C GLU A 307 -6.82 22.56 -1.16
N PHE A 308 -5.72 22.27 -0.46
CA PHE A 308 -5.05 20.97 -0.57
C PHE A 308 -5.91 19.83 -0.06
N TYR A 309 -6.45 19.95 1.16
CA TYR A 309 -7.20 18.86 1.76
C TYR A 309 -8.45 18.49 0.95
N PRO A 310 -9.37 19.39 0.61
CA PRO A 310 -10.58 19.03 -0.15
C PRO A 310 -10.23 18.40 -1.52
N ARG A 311 -9.18 18.88 -2.17
CA ARG A 311 -8.72 18.33 -3.46
C ARG A 311 -8.09 16.97 -3.32
N PHE A 312 -7.19 16.79 -2.37
CA PHE A 312 -6.45 15.54 -2.19
C PHE A 312 -7.31 14.45 -1.59
N LYS A 313 -8.25 14.79 -0.72
CA LYS A 313 -9.27 13.87 -0.21
C LYS A 313 -10.16 13.35 -1.34
N LYS A 314 -10.71 14.23 -2.15
CA LYS A 314 -11.49 13.84 -3.32
C LYS A 314 -10.69 12.96 -4.28
N TRP A 315 -9.43 13.30 -4.50
CA TRP A 315 -8.57 12.50 -5.38
C TRP A 315 -8.25 11.13 -4.77
N ALA A 316 -8.08 11.02 -3.45
CA ALA A 316 -7.94 9.74 -2.75
C ALA A 316 -9.18 8.86 -2.97
N ASP A 317 -10.39 9.40 -2.80
CA ASP A 317 -11.64 8.67 -3.01
C ASP A 317 -11.75 8.13 -4.46
N GLU A 318 -11.39 8.94 -5.45
CA GLU A 318 -11.38 8.54 -6.86
C GLU A 318 -10.29 7.50 -7.17
N TYR A 319 -9.09 7.65 -6.60
CA TYR A 319 -7.95 6.78 -6.86
C TYR A 319 -8.14 5.39 -6.28
N PHE A 320 -8.60 5.29 -5.03
CA PHE A 320 -8.75 4.03 -4.31
C PHE A 320 -10.06 3.28 -4.62
N TYR A 321 -10.81 3.72 -5.62
CA TYR A 321 -12.06 3.10 -6.03
C TYR A 321 -11.85 1.80 -6.80
N ILE A 322 -12.48 0.72 -6.34
CA ILE A 322 -12.45 -0.62 -6.94
C ILE A 322 -13.64 -0.75 -7.90
N LYS A 323 -13.41 -0.46 -9.16
CA LYS A 323 -14.48 -0.33 -10.18
C LYS A 323 -15.38 -1.54 -10.29
N HIS A 324 -14.82 -2.75 -10.25
CA HIS A 324 -15.59 -3.99 -10.37
C HIS A 324 -16.35 -4.39 -9.10
N ARG A 325 -16.11 -3.66 -7.98
CA ARG A 325 -16.84 -3.84 -6.71
C ARG A 325 -17.84 -2.72 -6.45
N GLY A 326 -17.69 -1.57 -7.07
CA GLY A 326 -18.51 -0.39 -6.80
C GLY A 326 -18.28 0.23 -5.42
N GLU A 327 -17.07 0.08 -4.86
CA GLU A 327 -16.68 0.55 -3.53
C GLU A 327 -15.23 1.02 -3.51
N THR A 328 -14.84 1.84 -2.55
CA THR A 328 -13.43 2.16 -2.28
C THR A 328 -12.77 1.06 -1.44
N ARG A 329 -11.44 0.93 -1.53
CA ARG A 329 -10.71 -0.05 -0.71
C ARG A 329 -10.68 0.31 0.77
N GLY A 330 -10.80 1.62 1.10
CA GLY A 330 -10.78 2.19 2.45
C GLY A 330 -11.57 3.49 2.51
N LEU A 331 -11.41 4.25 3.59
CA LEU A 331 -12.10 5.53 3.82
C LEU A 331 -11.34 6.75 3.27
N GLY A 332 -10.30 6.53 2.45
CA GLY A 332 -9.49 7.59 1.89
C GLY A 332 -8.51 8.20 2.90
N GLY A 333 -8.21 9.42 2.68
CA GLY A 333 -7.22 10.24 3.36
C GLY A 333 -6.82 11.37 2.42
N ILE A 334 -5.52 11.44 2.06
CA ILE A 334 -5.03 12.36 1.02
C ILE A 334 -4.32 11.57 -0.08
N PHE A 335 -4.47 12.03 -1.32
CA PHE A 335 -3.69 11.55 -2.45
C PHE A 335 -3.38 12.71 -3.39
N PHE A 336 -2.11 12.84 -3.79
CA PHE A 336 -1.66 13.81 -4.77
C PHE A 336 -0.63 13.19 -5.70
N ASP A 337 -0.62 13.63 -6.95
CA ASP A 337 0.33 13.18 -7.96
C ASP A 337 0.58 14.36 -8.89
N GLY A 338 1.75 14.98 -8.73
CA GLY A 338 2.04 16.23 -9.40
C GLY A 338 1.90 16.12 -10.92
N ALA A 339 1.12 17.03 -11.47
CA ALA A 339 1.10 17.31 -12.88
C ALA A 339 2.00 18.53 -13.14
N PRO A 340 2.95 18.54 -14.11
CA PRO A 340 3.72 19.75 -14.41
C PRO A 340 2.83 20.86 -14.96
N ALA A 341 3.21 22.10 -14.68
CA ALA A 341 2.64 23.28 -15.32
C ALA A 341 2.65 23.08 -16.84
N SER A 342 1.50 23.27 -17.45
CA SER A 342 1.39 23.31 -18.90
C SER A 342 2.27 24.45 -19.42
N ARG A 343 3.40 24.13 -20.03
CA ARG A 343 3.93 25.04 -21.04
C ARG A 343 2.83 25.19 -22.07
N THR A 344 2.33 26.38 -22.24
CA THR A 344 1.30 26.73 -23.21
C THR A 344 1.67 26.22 -24.60
N ALA A 345 1.17 25.03 -24.93
CA ALA A 345 1.11 24.62 -26.32
C ALA A 345 -0.02 25.42 -26.97
N PRO A 346 0.18 26.03 -28.16
CA PRO A 346 -0.87 26.74 -28.86
C PRO A 346 -2.03 25.76 -29.13
N SER A 347 -3.23 26.14 -28.70
CA SER A 347 -4.45 25.36 -28.88
C SER A 347 -4.76 25.24 -30.37
N ILE A 348 -4.43 24.12 -30.99
CA ILE A 348 -5.03 23.73 -32.26
C ILE A 348 -6.42 23.16 -31.91
N ARG A 349 -7.42 23.98 -32.14
CA ARG A 349 -8.83 23.64 -32.00
C ARG A 349 -9.23 22.72 -33.16
N PRO A 350 -9.65 21.47 -32.94
CA PRO A 350 -10.25 20.67 -34.00
C PRO A 350 -11.65 21.23 -34.32
N PRO A 351 -12.13 21.13 -35.60
CA PRO A 351 -13.39 21.69 -36.02
C PRO A 351 -14.58 20.99 -35.33
N ALA A 352 -15.55 21.76 -34.95
CA ALA A 352 -16.77 21.38 -34.26
C ALA A 352 -17.58 20.35 -35.06
N ARG A 353 -17.98 19.25 -34.40
CA ARG A 353 -19.08 18.37 -34.82
C ARG A 353 -20.30 18.60 -33.94
N PRO A 354 -21.52 18.50 -34.48
CA PRO A 354 -22.74 18.94 -33.79
C PRO A 354 -23.29 17.90 -32.83
N VAL A 355 -23.60 18.38 -31.69
CA VAL A 355 -24.58 18.16 -30.63
C VAL A 355 -25.39 16.86 -30.63
N SER A 356 -25.33 16.14 -29.48
CA SER A 356 -26.48 15.47 -28.88
C SER A 356 -26.27 15.38 -27.37
N VAL A 357 -27.21 16.00 -26.64
CA VAL A 357 -27.66 15.78 -25.24
C VAL A 357 -26.59 15.58 -24.14
N ALA A 358 -26.45 16.62 -23.32
CA ALA A 358 -25.59 16.66 -22.14
C ALA A 358 -26.20 15.90 -20.95
N PRO A 359 -25.40 15.05 -20.22
CA PRO A 359 -25.58 14.89 -18.80
C PRO A 359 -24.99 16.11 -18.09
N CYS A 360 -25.58 16.54 -16.98
CA CYS A 360 -25.11 17.66 -16.16
C CYS A 360 -23.67 17.43 -15.71
N ALA A 361 -22.73 17.94 -16.49
CA ALA A 361 -21.33 17.94 -16.12
C ALA A 361 -21.09 19.19 -15.27
N HIS A 362 -20.83 19.00 -13.99
CA HIS A 362 -20.15 20.05 -13.24
C HIS A 362 -18.84 20.39 -13.95
N PRO A 363 -18.50 21.68 -14.10
CA PRO A 363 -17.23 22.06 -14.70
C PRO A 363 -16.11 21.42 -13.87
N PRO A 364 -15.08 20.83 -14.52
CA PRO A 364 -13.92 20.35 -13.80
C PRO A 364 -13.31 21.53 -13.05
N LEU A 365 -13.15 21.41 -11.73
CA LEU A 365 -12.43 22.39 -10.94
C LEU A 365 -11.06 22.65 -11.59
N PRO A 366 -10.59 23.90 -11.65
CA PRO A 366 -9.28 24.20 -12.19
C PRO A 366 -8.25 23.38 -11.42
N ARG A 367 -7.59 22.48 -12.12
CA ARG A 367 -6.50 21.65 -11.60
C ARG A 367 -5.27 22.53 -11.44
N ALA A 368 -5.21 23.33 -10.38
CA ALA A 368 -3.95 23.94 -9.99
C ALA A 368 -2.99 22.81 -9.64
N ASP A 369 -1.87 22.73 -10.34
CA ASP A 369 -0.89 21.68 -10.17
C ASP A 369 -0.06 21.96 -8.92
N LEU A 370 0.28 20.92 -8.15
CA LEU A 370 1.23 21.06 -7.06
C LEU A 370 2.57 21.61 -7.56
N ASN A 371 3.00 21.21 -8.76
CA ASN A 371 4.28 21.60 -9.34
C ASN A 371 4.28 23.00 -9.99
N ASP A 372 3.21 23.77 -9.92
CA ASP A 372 3.22 25.21 -10.20
C ASP A 372 3.98 26.01 -9.12
N ARG A 373 4.33 25.34 -8.00
CA ARG A 373 5.10 25.88 -6.88
C ARG A 373 6.57 25.48 -7.00
N ASP A 374 7.45 26.14 -6.24
CA ASP A 374 8.84 25.75 -6.20
C ASP A 374 9.05 24.38 -5.51
N PRO A 375 10.10 23.62 -5.87
CA PRO A 375 10.34 22.28 -5.33
C PRO A 375 10.50 22.23 -3.81
N GLU A 376 11.06 23.29 -3.19
CA GLU A 376 11.28 23.34 -1.75
C GLU A 376 9.96 23.45 -0.97
N THR A 377 9.02 24.23 -1.49
CA THR A 377 7.67 24.33 -0.90
C THR A 377 6.97 22.99 -0.90
N ILE A 378 7.06 22.24 -2.00
CA ILE A 378 6.40 20.93 -2.10
C ILE A 378 7.14 19.88 -1.31
N PHE A 379 8.46 19.95 -1.26
CA PHE A 379 9.26 19.10 -0.38
C PHE A 379 8.87 19.30 1.08
N ALA A 380 8.71 20.54 1.55
CA ALA A 380 8.28 20.83 2.91
C ALA A 380 6.91 20.24 3.23
N PHE A 381 5.94 20.35 2.32
CA PHE A 381 4.64 19.71 2.44
C PHE A 381 4.75 18.18 2.52
N SER A 382 5.47 17.56 1.58
CA SER A 382 5.68 16.11 1.55
C SER A 382 6.38 15.59 2.81
N LYS A 383 7.35 16.36 3.33
CA LYS A 383 8.03 16.05 4.59
C LYS A 383 7.07 16.08 5.78
N GLU A 384 6.25 17.12 5.90
CA GLU A 384 5.27 17.23 6.99
C GLU A 384 4.20 16.12 6.93
N CYS A 385 3.79 15.72 5.74
CA CYS A 385 2.91 14.56 5.57
C CYS A 385 3.57 13.26 6.09
N LEU A 386 4.87 13.03 5.81
CA LEU A 386 5.62 11.89 6.35
C LEU A 386 5.79 11.97 7.88
N ASP A 387 6.03 13.16 8.42
CA ASP A 387 6.15 13.39 9.88
C ASP A 387 4.82 13.13 10.60
N SER A 388 3.69 13.23 9.89
CA SER A 388 2.35 13.00 10.42
C SER A 388 1.92 11.54 10.45
N VAL A 389 2.69 10.60 9.87
CA VAL A 389 2.33 9.17 9.83
C VAL A 389 2.17 8.60 11.24
N VAL A 390 3.14 8.82 12.11
CA VAL A 390 3.10 8.30 13.49
C VAL A 390 1.94 8.91 14.28
N PRO A 391 1.78 10.25 14.39
CA PRO A 391 0.68 10.81 15.15
C PRO A 391 -0.71 10.53 14.55
N ALA A 392 -0.84 10.31 13.25
CA ALA A 392 -2.11 9.98 12.62
C ALA A 392 -2.54 8.53 12.86
N TYR A 393 -1.59 7.59 12.99
CA TYR A 393 -1.90 6.17 12.92
C TYR A 393 -1.65 5.39 14.23
N VAL A 394 -0.50 5.61 14.88
CA VAL A 394 -0.13 4.84 16.07
C VAL A 394 -1.17 4.92 17.19
N PRO A 395 -1.78 6.09 17.50
CA PRO A 395 -2.82 6.19 18.52
C PRO A 395 -4.05 5.32 18.22
N LEU A 396 -4.42 5.17 16.94
CA LEU A 396 -5.57 4.36 16.52
C LEU A 396 -5.32 2.87 16.78
N VAL A 397 -4.14 2.40 16.42
CA VAL A 397 -3.78 1.00 16.66
C VAL A 397 -3.60 0.74 18.16
N ALA A 398 -2.96 1.64 18.90
CA ALA A 398 -2.79 1.53 20.34
C ALA A 398 -4.13 1.43 21.09
N LYS A 399 -5.16 2.15 20.61
CA LYS A 399 -6.53 2.11 21.15
C LYS A 399 -7.18 0.75 20.96
N HIS A 400 -6.98 0.09 19.81
CA HIS A 400 -7.76 -1.07 19.38
C HIS A 400 -6.98 -2.39 19.37
N LYS A 401 -5.67 -2.39 19.62
CA LYS A 401 -4.83 -3.60 19.53
C LYS A 401 -5.26 -4.73 20.46
N ASP A 402 -5.86 -4.39 21.59
CA ASP A 402 -6.25 -5.32 22.65
C ASP A 402 -7.79 -5.52 22.73
N ASP A 403 -8.58 -4.95 21.83
CA ASP A 403 -10.03 -5.14 21.79
C ASP A 403 -10.39 -6.61 21.59
N GLU A 404 -11.40 -7.09 22.31
CA GLU A 404 -11.94 -8.41 22.10
C GLU A 404 -12.63 -8.53 20.73
N TYR A 405 -12.45 -9.63 20.05
CA TYR A 405 -13.11 -9.89 18.77
C TYR A 405 -13.46 -11.37 18.59
N THR A 406 -14.48 -11.62 17.80
CA THR A 406 -14.95 -12.96 17.43
C THR A 406 -14.24 -13.47 16.17
N GLN A 407 -14.33 -14.79 15.93
CA GLN A 407 -13.85 -15.39 14.69
C GLN A 407 -14.57 -14.82 13.45
N ALA A 408 -15.86 -14.52 13.52
CA ALA A 408 -16.61 -13.91 12.43
C ALA A 408 -16.07 -12.52 12.06
N GLN A 409 -15.71 -11.71 13.06
CA GLN A 409 -15.09 -10.40 12.84
C GLN A 409 -13.69 -10.52 12.20
N LYS A 410 -12.92 -11.55 12.57
CA LYS A 410 -11.64 -11.85 11.91
C LYS A 410 -11.83 -12.26 10.46
N GLU A 411 -12.82 -13.07 10.15
CA GLU A 411 -13.17 -13.48 8.79
C GLU A 411 -13.64 -12.29 7.95
N TRP A 412 -14.40 -11.37 8.53
CA TRP A 412 -14.74 -10.11 7.88
C TRP A 412 -13.49 -9.26 7.54
N GLN A 413 -12.58 -9.07 8.50
CA GLN A 413 -11.30 -8.41 8.22
C GLN A 413 -10.58 -9.04 7.04
N GLN A 414 -10.51 -10.38 6.99
CA GLN A 414 -9.84 -11.09 5.88
C GLN A 414 -10.56 -10.86 4.54
N MET A 415 -11.88 -10.77 4.52
CA MET A 415 -12.63 -10.41 3.30
C MET A 415 -12.32 -8.97 2.85
N ARG A 416 -12.22 -8.01 3.77
CA ARG A 416 -11.81 -6.63 3.46
C ARG A 416 -10.37 -6.60 2.93
N ARG A 417 -9.48 -7.41 3.47
CA ARG A 417 -8.12 -7.60 2.94
C ARG A 417 -8.12 -8.18 1.52
N GLY A 418 -9.09 -9.05 1.19
CA GLY A 418 -9.30 -9.50 -0.19
C GLY A 418 -9.56 -8.33 -1.14
N ARG A 419 -10.37 -7.34 -0.75
CA ARG A 419 -10.61 -6.11 -1.54
C ARG A 419 -9.35 -5.26 -1.67
N TYR A 420 -8.57 -5.17 -0.59
CA TYR A 420 -7.27 -4.50 -0.61
C TYR A 420 -6.31 -5.14 -1.62
N VAL A 421 -6.22 -6.49 -1.64
CA VAL A 421 -5.39 -7.24 -2.60
C VAL A 421 -5.87 -7.01 -4.03
N GLU A 422 -7.19 -7.04 -4.28
CA GLU A 422 -7.76 -6.76 -5.60
C GLU A 422 -7.35 -5.38 -6.12
N PHE A 423 -7.42 -4.35 -5.28
CA PHE A 423 -6.99 -3.01 -5.67
C PHE A 423 -5.50 -2.98 -6.01
N ASN A 424 -4.65 -3.50 -5.13
CA ASN A 424 -3.19 -3.43 -5.30
C ASN A 424 -2.70 -4.18 -6.55
N LEU A 425 -3.28 -5.34 -6.84
CA LEU A 425 -2.84 -6.14 -8.00
C LEU A 425 -3.45 -5.67 -9.33
N VAL A 426 -4.67 -5.08 -9.31
CA VAL A 426 -5.40 -4.74 -10.53
C VAL A 426 -5.30 -3.24 -10.88
N TYR A 427 -5.31 -2.36 -9.89
CA TYR A 427 -5.48 -0.91 -10.13
C TYR A 427 -4.31 -0.06 -9.65
N ASP A 428 -3.48 -0.53 -8.68
CA ASP A 428 -2.42 0.29 -8.13
C ASP A 428 -1.32 0.59 -9.14
N ARG A 429 -1.17 1.88 -9.46
CA ARG A 429 -0.17 2.35 -10.42
C ARG A 429 1.25 2.12 -9.94
N GLY A 430 1.48 2.18 -8.61
CA GLY A 430 2.80 1.92 -8.02
C GLY A 430 3.24 0.48 -8.25
N THR A 431 2.36 -0.50 -8.01
CA THR A 431 2.60 -1.92 -8.30
C THR A 431 2.87 -2.14 -9.79
N VAL A 432 2.02 -1.60 -10.66
CA VAL A 432 2.19 -1.72 -12.13
C VAL A 432 3.50 -1.09 -12.60
N PHE A 433 3.86 0.10 -12.09
CA PHE A 433 5.12 0.77 -12.39
C PHE A 433 6.32 -0.07 -11.94
N GLY A 434 6.31 -0.53 -10.69
CA GLY A 434 7.39 -1.36 -10.14
C GLY A 434 7.63 -2.63 -10.97
N LEU A 435 6.56 -3.32 -11.36
CA LEU A 435 6.65 -4.53 -12.21
C LEU A 435 7.18 -4.19 -13.61
N LYS A 436 6.73 -3.09 -14.23
CA LYS A 436 7.19 -2.68 -15.59
C LYS A 436 8.62 -2.17 -15.63
N THR A 437 9.15 -1.68 -14.53
CA THR A 437 10.54 -1.16 -14.44
C THR A 437 11.53 -2.17 -13.88
N GLY A 438 11.12 -3.44 -13.71
CA GLY A 438 11.98 -4.49 -13.15
C GLY A 438 12.28 -4.23 -11.66
N GLY A 439 11.31 -3.71 -10.91
CA GLY A 439 11.41 -3.50 -9.48
C GLY A 439 11.54 -4.81 -8.71
N ARG A 440 12.10 -4.75 -7.50
CA ARG A 440 12.25 -5.92 -6.65
C ARG A 440 10.88 -6.45 -6.18
N ILE A 441 10.52 -7.66 -6.59
CA ILE A 441 9.18 -8.24 -6.34
C ILE A 441 8.86 -8.29 -4.84
N GLU A 442 9.79 -8.73 -4.00
CA GLU A 442 9.61 -8.82 -2.56
C GLU A 442 9.29 -7.46 -1.92
N SER A 443 9.95 -6.39 -2.40
CA SER A 443 9.71 -5.02 -1.94
C SER A 443 8.38 -4.44 -2.46
N ILE A 444 7.90 -4.89 -3.61
CA ILE A 444 6.60 -4.50 -4.16
C ILE A 444 5.47 -5.23 -3.43
N LEU A 445 5.57 -6.56 -3.30
CA LEU A 445 4.51 -7.41 -2.75
C LEU A 445 4.50 -7.48 -1.22
N MET A 446 5.46 -6.84 -0.52
CA MET A 446 5.40 -6.71 0.93
C MET A 446 4.12 -6.00 1.40
N SER A 447 3.51 -5.18 0.53
CA SER A 447 2.27 -4.45 0.79
C SER A 447 1.04 -5.34 0.97
N LEU A 448 1.09 -6.57 0.50
CA LEU A 448 -0.03 -7.51 0.64
C LEU A 448 -0.11 -8.06 2.07
N PRO A 449 -1.33 -8.26 2.60
CA PRO A 449 -1.53 -8.88 3.91
C PRO A 449 -1.04 -10.33 3.93
N GLU A 450 -0.75 -10.85 5.11
CA GLU A 450 -0.39 -12.27 5.32
C GLU A 450 -1.56 -13.17 4.96
N THR A 451 -2.78 -12.80 5.36
CA THR A 451 -4.00 -13.56 5.12
C THR A 451 -5.08 -12.68 4.47
N ALA A 452 -5.81 -13.26 3.53
CA ALA A 452 -6.97 -12.65 2.88
C ALA A 452 -8.01 -13.74 2.56
N ARG A 453 -9.27 -13.34 2.35
CA ARG A 453 -10.38 -14.26 2.10
C ARG A 453 -11.30 -13.72 1.01
N TRP A 454 -11.82 -14.62 0.19
CA TRP A 454 -12.85 -14.35 -0.81
C TRP A 454 -14.02 -15.30 -0.58
N GLU A 455 -15.19 -14.75 -0.34
CA GLU A 455 -16.44 -15.50 -0.29
C GLU A 455 -17.31 -15.15 -1.49
N TYR A 456 -17.97 -16.17 -2.02
CA TYR A 456 -18.86 -16.01 -3.17
C TYR A 456 -20.14 -15.28 -2.76
N SER A 457 -20.42 -14.12 -3.38
CA SER A 457 -21.64 -13.31 -3.16
C SER A 457 -21.95 -13.01 -1.69
N HIS A 458 -20.91 -12.81 -0.85
CA HIS A 458 -21.11 -12.44 0.54
C HIS A 458 -21.68 -11.01 0.64
N GLU A 459 -22.76 -10.89 1.38
CA GLU A 459 -23.39 -9.62 1.74
C GLU A 459 -23.54 -9.58 3.26
N PRO A 460 -23.11 -8.50 3.93
CA PRO A 460 -23.31 -8.36 5.37
C PRO A 460 -24.78 -8.19 5.71
N ALA A 461 -25.16 -8.61 6.92
CA ALA A 461 -26.54 -8.48 7.39
C ALA A 461 -26.94 -6.99 7.45
N PRO A 462 -28.14 -6.61 6.98
CA PRO A 462 -28.62 -5.24 7.07
C PRO A 462 -28.61 -4.73 8.52
N GLY A 463 -28.03 -3.53 8.73
CA GLY A 463 -27.90 -2.90 10.06
C GLY A 463 -26.81 -3.50 10.94
N SER A 464 -25.94 -4.36 10.39
CA SER A 464 -24.74 -4.81 11.09
C SER A 464 -23.60 -3.79 10.95
N PRO A 465 -22.60 -3.80 11.85
CA PRO A 465 -21.40 -2.96 11.72
C PRO A 465 -20.64 -3.18 10.41
N GLU A 466 -20.69 -4.38 9.86
CA GLU A 466 -20.12 -4.73 8.56
C GLU A 466 -20.87 -4.05 7.39
N ALA A 467 -22.20 -3.90 7.52
CA ALA A 467 -23.00 -3.16 6.55
C ALA A 467 -22.73 -1.65 6.62
N ASP A 468 -22.55 -1.10 7.83
CA ASP A 468 -22.28 0.31 8.05
C ASP A 468 -20.94 0.74 7.44
N ILE A 469 -19.88 -0.05 7.65
CA ILE A 469 -18.58 0.25 7.01
C ILE A 469 -18.63 0.06 5.49
N LEU A 470 -19.38 -0.93 5.00
CA LEU A 470 -19.55 -1.13 3.56
C LEU A 470 -20.30 0.04 2.90
N ASP A 471 -21.28 0.62 3.59
CA ASP A 471 -21.95 1.84 3.12
C ASP A 471 -20.97 3.01 3.01
N ALA A 472 -20.11 3.20 4.02
CA ALA A 472 -19.08 4.24 4.00
C ALA A 472 -18.04 4.06 2.86
N PHE A 473 -17.76 2.82 2.43
CA PHE A 473 -16.91 2.54 1.27
C PHE A 473 -17.61 2.80 -0.07
N LYS A 474 -18.93 2.67 -0.11
CA LYS A 474 -19.73 2.96 -1.32
C LYS A 474 -20.07 4.44 -1.47
N ASN A 475 -20.23 5.12 -0.36
CA ASN A 475 -20.69 6.51 -0.28
C ASN A 475 -19.63 7.35 0.43
N ALA A 476 -18.72 7.97 -0.33
CA ALA A 476 -17.69 8.83 0.23
C ALA A 476 -18.30 9.92 1.11
N ARG A 477 -17.73 10.12 2.30
CA ARG A 477 -18.18 11.10 3.30
C ARG A 477 -17.09 12.13 3.57
N ASP A 478 -17.52 13.32 3.97
CA ASP A 478 -16.59 14.30 4.54
C ASP A 478 -16.41 14.01 6.03
N TRP A 479 -15.15 13.91 6.46
CA TRP A 479 -14.80 13.52 7.83
C TRP A 479 -14.33 14.71 8.69
N CYS A 480 -14.02 15.88 8.03
CA CYS A 480 -13.51 17.10 8.70
C CYS A 480 -14.15 18.36 8.13
#